data_7666faaca71e69f19ea494061fc9f3cc
#
_entry.id   7666faaca71e69f19ea494061fc9f3cc
#
_cell.length_a   1.000
_cell.length_b   1.000
_cell.length_c   1.000
_cell.angle_alpha   90.00
_cell.angle_beta   90.00
_cell.angle_gamma   90.00
#
_symmetry.space_group_name_H-M   'P 1'
#
loop_
_entity.id
_entity.type
_entity.pdbx_description
1 polymer ?
#
loop_
_entity_poly.entity_id
_entity_poly.type
_entity_poly.pdbx_seq_one_letter_code
_entity_poly.pdbx_strand_id
1 'polypeptide(L)'
;MRKIMIVDDNYLSAEGIEKNIDWEVLNAEIVHICYNGTSAIDAMKKEPVDLIISDIEMPDLDGISMSRQALDINPMVKIILISAYDKFEYARRALLLGALDYIEKPLDYAYLIQKVKNAFALMERCLLY
;
A
#
# COMPACT_ATOMS: atom_id res chain seq x y z
N MET A 1 10.19 9.70 10.35
CA MET A 1 10.16 8.68 9.27
C MET A 1 8.73 8.45 8.81
N ARG A 2 8.54 8.22 7.53
CA ARG A 2 7.22 7.86 6.99
C ARG A 2 6.85 6.45 7.40
N LYS A 3 5.61 6.27 7.79
CA LYS A 3 5.10 4.98 8.27
C LYS A 3 4.44 4.22 7.14
N ILE A 4 4.82 2.96 6.99
CA ILE A 4 4.38 2.10 5.90
C ILE A 4 3.66 0.88 6.46
N MET A 5 2.57 0.50 5.81
CA MET A 5 1.90 -0.78 6.08
C MET A 5 1.93 -1.65 4.83
N ILE A 6 2.29 -2.90 5.00
CA ILE A 6 2.24 -3.92 3.96
C ILE A 6 1.07 -4.85 4.26
N VAL A 7 0.22 -5.11 3.27
CA VAL A 7 -0.92 -6.00 3.40
C VAL A 7 -0.90 -7.01 2.26
N ASP A 8 -0.73 -8.28 2.60
CA ASP A 8 -0.70 -9.37 1.61
C ASP A 8 -1.00 -10.68 2.35
N ASP A 9 -1.92 -11.48 1.85
CA ASP A 9 -2.25 -12.78 2.46
C ASP A 9 -1.16 -13.84 2.25
N ASN A 10 -0.22 -13.58 1.36
CA ASN A 10 0.95 -14.43 1.14
C ASN A 10 2.13 -13.91 1.95
N TYR A 11 2.57 -14.70 2.95
CA TYR A 11 3.68 -14.32 3.84
C TYR A 11 4.97 -14.05 3.08
N LEU A 12 5.27 -14.84 2.05
CA LEU A 12 6.51 -14.67 1.29
C LEU A 12 6.50 -13.37 0.49
N SER A 13 5.35 -13.00 -0.05
CA SER A 13 5.22 -11.72 -0.77
C SER A 13 5.41 -10.55 0.16
N ALA A 14 4.76 -10.56 1.31
CA ALA A 14 4.91 -9.51 2.32
C ALA A 14 6.34 -9.39 2.82
N GLU A 15 6.95 -10.52 3.15
CA GLU A 15 8.35 -10.59 3.61
C GLU A 15 9.31 -10.07 2.54
N GLY A 16 9.05 -10.41 1.28
CA GLY A 16 9.86 -9.94 0.15
C GLY A 16 9.88 -8.43 0.04
N ILE A 17 8.72 -7.79 0.19
CA ILE A 17 8.63 -6.32 0.17
C ILE A 17 9.38 -5.72 1.37
N GLU A 18 9.22 -6.30 2.54
CA GLU A 18 9.91 -5.84 3.74
C GLU A 18 11.42 -5.92 3.61
N LYS A 19 11.93 -7.07 3.13
CA LYS A 19 13.36 -7.38 3.18
C LYS A 19 14.15 -6.94 1.96
N ASN A 20 13.51 -6.81 0.80
CA ASN A 20 14.21 -6.48 -0.46
C ASN A 20 14.25 -4.99 -0.78
N ILE A 21 13.67 -4.16 0.08
CA ILE A 21 13.71 -2.70 -0.06
C ILE A 21 14.39 -2.14 1.19
N ASP A 22 15.36 -1.26 0.97
CA ASP A 22 16.04 -0.56 2.06
C ASP A 22 15.19 0.65 2.49
N TRP A 23 14.26 0.41 3.39
CA TRP A 23 13.32 1.43 3.86
C TRP A 23 14.03 2.55 4.61
N GLU A 24 15.12 2.25 5.32
CA GLU A 24 15.88 3.26 6.04
C GLU A 24 16.46 4.31 5.09
N VAL A 25 16.99 3.88 3.94
CA VAL A 25 17.51 4.79 2.91
C VAL A 25 16.38 5.69 2.38
N LEU A 26 15.15 5.19 2.35
CA LEU A 26 13.98 5.96 1.93
C LEU A 26 13.39 6.83 3.04
N ASN A 27 14.03 6.85 4.21
CA ASN A 27 13.54 7.55 5.40
C ASN A 27 12.12 7.12 5.79
N ALA A 28 11.92 5.80 5.79
CA ALA A 28 10.65 5.18 6.07
C ALA A 28 10.83 3.96 6.98
N GLU A 29 9.74 3.55 7.63
CA GLU A 29 9.75 2.33 8.45
C GLU A 29 8.46 1.55 8.24
N ILE A 30 8.57 0.23 8.24
CA ILE A 30 7.41 -0.67 8.20
C ILE A 30 6.88 -0.80 9.63
N VAL A 31 5.71 -0.23 9.90
CA VAL A 31 5.10 -0.28 11.24
C VAL A 31 4.05 -1.37 11.34
N HIS A 32 3.46 -1.80 10.23
CA HIS A 32 2.50 -2.89 10.21
C HIS A 32 2.77 -3.81 9.03
N ILE A 33 2.68 -5.12 9.28
CA ILE A 33 2.57 -6.14 8.24
C ILE A 33 1.33 -6.95 8.57
N CYS A 34 0.34 -6.91 7.70
CA CYS A 34 -0.94 -7.56 7.89
C CYS A 34 -1.20 -8.56 6.76
N TYR A 35 -1.89 -9.64 7.08
CA TYR A 35 -2.09 -10.74 6.15
C TYR A 35 -3.54 -10.87 5.70
N ASN A 36 -4.37 -9.92 6.07
CA ASN A 36 -5.75 -9.79 5.60
C ASN A 36 -6.24 -8.35 5.79
N GLY A 37 -7.34 -8.03 5.10
CA GLY A 37 -7.86 -6.67 5.09
C GLY A 37 -8.42 -6.23 6.43
N THR A 38 -9.04 -7.13 7.18
CA THR A 38 -9.62 -6.80 8.49
C THR A 38 -8.54 -6.41 9.49
N SER A 39 -7.44 -7.18 9.54
CA SER A 39 -6.30 -6.85 10.39
C SER A 39 -5.66 -5.52 10.00
N ALA A 40 -5.63 -5.22 8.69
CA ALA A 40 -5.08 -3.96 8.21
C ALA A 40 -5.90 -2.76 8.73
N ILE A 41 -7.22 -2.86 8.72
CA ILE A 41 -8.07 -1.80 9.24
C ILE A 41 -7.90 -1.64 10.75
N ASP A 42 -7.82 -2.73 11.49
CA ASP A 42 -7.56 -2.67 12.93
C ASP A 42 -6.21 -1.99 13.21
N ALA A 43 -5.18 -2.31 12.43
CA ALA A 43 -3.87 -1.69 12.56
C ALA A 43 -3.93 -0.19 12.25
N MET A 44 -4.64 0.22 11.20
CA MET A 44 -4.82 1.63 10.85
C MET A 44 -5.49 2.42 11.97
N LYS A 45 -6.45 1.84 12.66
CA LYS A 45 -7.12 2.50 13.78
C LYS A 45 -6.20 2.71 14.96
N LYS A 46 -5.26 1.80 15.18
CA LYS A 46 -4.30 1.89 16.29
C LYS A 46 -3.16 2.84 15.98
N GLU A 47 -2.60 2.74 14.80
CA GLU A 47 -1.50 3.60 14.36
C GLU A 47 -1.64 3.84 12.87
N PRO A 48 -2.25 4.97 12.45
CA PRO A 48 -2.38 5.33 11.03
C PRO A 48 -1.02 5.44 10.36
N VAL A 49 -0.97 5.05 9.09
CA VAL A 49 0.26 5.09 8.29
C VAL A 49 0.14 6.11 7.16
N ASP A 50 1.28 6.42 6.55
CA ASP A 50 1.36 7.38 5.44
C ASP A 50 1.17 6.70 4.09
N LEU A 51 1.61 5.45 3.97
CA LEU A 51 1.53 4.67 2.74
C LEU A 51 1.11 3.24 3.04
N ILE A 52 0.19 2.73 2.23
CA ILE A 52 -0.21 1.32 2.25
C ILE A 52 0.20 0.68 0.93
N ILE A 53 0.89 -0.46 1.02
CA ILE A 53 1.17 -1.33 -0.12
C ILE A 53 0.36 -2.59 0.09
N SER A 54 -0.65 -2.82 -0.72
CA SER A 54 -1.63 -3.88 -0.49
C SER A 54 -1.91 -4.72 -1.72
N ASP A 55 -1.97 -6.04 -1.52
CA ASP A 55 -2.58 -6.94 -2.49
C ASP A 55 -4.08 -6.63 -2.60
N ILE A 56 -4.67 -6.85 -3.78
CA ILE A 56 -6.11 -6.69 -3.98
C ILE A 56 -6.84 -7.94 -3.53
N GLU A 57 -6.39 -9.11 -3.95
CA GLU A 57 -7.13 -10.36 -3.71
C GLU A 57 -6.79 -10.96 -2.37
N MET A 58 -7.69 -10.77 -1.41
CA MET A 58 -7.59 -11.32 -0.07
C MET A 58 -8.95 -11.88 0.36
N PRO A 59 -8.98 -12.97 1.16
CA PRO A 59 -10.22 -13.73 1.35
C PRO A 59 -11.32 -13.04 2.16
N ASP A 60 -10.99 -12.21 3.14
CA ASP A 60 -12.00 -11.61 4.03
C ASP A 60 -12.44 -10.23 3.57
N LEU A 61 -11.50 -9.37 3.23
CA LEU A 61 -11.74 -8.00 2.79
C LEU A 61 -10.70 -7.68 1.72
N ASP A 62 -11.13 -7.48 0.49
CA ASP A 62 -10.18 -7.23 -0.61
C ASP A 62 -9.46 -5.88 -0.42
N GLY A 63 -8.34 -5.72 -1.14
CA GLY A 63 -7.50 -4.53 -0.99
C GLY A 63 -8.19 -3.23 -1.39
N ILE A 64 -9.12 -3.27 -2.32
CA ILE A 64 -9.86 -2.07 -2.75
C ILE A 64 -10.84 -1.64 -1.66
N SER A 65 -11.60 -2.57 -1.11
CA SER A 65 -12.53 -2.29 -0.02
C SER A 65 -11.80 -1.87 1.25
N MET A 66 -10.68 -2.53 1.56
CA MET A 66 -9.81 -2.17 2.68
C MET A 66 -9.28 -0.74 2.51
N SER A 67 -8.81 -0.39 1.31
CA SER A 67 -8.28 0.94 1.01
C SER A 67 -9.34 2.02 1.19
N ARG A 68 -10.57 1.74 0.80
CA ARG A 68 -11.69 2.68 0.99
C ARG A 68 -11.91 2.99 2.46
N GLN A 69 -11.88 1.95 3.30
CA GLN A 69 -12.00 2.11 4.75
C GLN A 69 -10.79 2.83 5.35
N ALA A 70 -9.58 2.52 4.85
CA ALA A 70 -8.37 3.19 5.31
C ALA A 70 -8.39 4.69 5.01
N LEU A 71 -8.92 5.08 3.85
CA LEU A 71 -9.09 6.50 3.49
C LEU A 71 -10.08 7.22 4.40
N ASP A 72 -11.07 6.52 4.93
CA ASP A 72 -11.98 7.09 5.93
C ASP A 72 -11.26 7.37 7.25
N ILE A 73 -10.28 6.54 7.61
CA ILE A 73 -9.50 6.71 8.84
C ILE A 73 -8.47 7.83 8.67
N ASN A 74 -7.74 7.83 7.54
CA ASN A 74 -6.75 8.85 7.21
C ASN A 74 -6.90 9.26 5.75
N PRO A 75 -7.60 10.36 5.46
CA PRO A 75 -7.82 10.81 4.08
C PRO A 75 -6.54 11.13 3.31
N MET A 76 -5.43 11.34 3.99
CA MET A 76 -4.13 11.66 3.38
C MET A 76 -3.29 10.43 3.05
N VAL A 77 -3.73 9.23 3.45
CA VAL A 77 -2.95 8.01 3.18
C VAL A 77 -2.81 7.78 1.67
N LYS A 78 -1.62 7.41 1.24
CA LYS A 78 -1.36 7.02 -0.15
C LYS A 78 -1.42 5.50 -0.25
N ILE A 79 -1.91 5.01 -1.38
CA ILE A 79 -2.17 3.57 -1.55
C ILE A 79 -1.59 3.10 -2.87
N ILE A 80 -0.78 2.05 -2.80
CA ILE A 80 -0.28 1.32 -3.97
C ILE A 80 -0.91 -0.07 -3.92
N LEU A 81 -1.67 -0.41 -4.93
CA LEU A 81 -2.34 -1.70 -5.03
C LEU A 81 -1.57 -2.65 -5.95
N ILE A 82 -1.48 -3.91 -5.56
CA ILE A 82 -0.75 -4.94 -6.27
C ILE A 82 -1.70 -6.10 -6.57
N SER A 83 -1.66 -6.64 -7.78
CA SER A 83 -2.50 -7.78 -8.16
C SER A 83 -1.73 -8.76 -9.04
N ALA A 84 -2.01 -10.05 -8.86
CA ALA A 84 -1.50 -11.11 -9.72
C ALA A 84 -2.22 -11.15 -11.07
N TYR A 85 -3.34 -10.46 -11.18
CA TYR A 85 -4.19 -10.52 -12.37
C TYR A 85 -4.23 -9.18 -13.08
N ASP A 86 -3.99 -9.21 -14.39
CA ASP A 86 -4.23 -8.07 -15.27
C ASP A 86 -5.73 -8.01 -15.56
N LYS A 87 -6.47 -7.40 -14.65
CA LYS A 87 -7.90 -7.20 -14.82
C LYS A 87 -8.20 -5.72 -14.96
N PHE A 88 -8.67 -5.36 -16.13
CA PHE A 88 -9.11 -3.99 -16.41
C PHE A 88 -10.03 -3.46 -15.32
N GLU A 89 -10.93 -4.29 -14.81
CA GLU A 89 -11.89 -3.90 -13.78
C GLU A 89 -11.21 -3.52 -12.47
N TYR A 90 -10.16 -4.23 -12.06
CA TYR A 90 -9.41 -3.88 -10.85
C TYR A 90 -8.67 -2.56 -11.03
N ALA A 91 -8.03 -2.35 -12.17
CA ALA A 91 -7.34 -1.10 -12.45
C ALA A 91 -8.33 0.07 -12.46
N ARG A 92 -9.50 -0.11 -13.06
CA ARG A 92 -10.55 0.92 -13.11
C ARG A 92 -11.05 1.26 -11.71
N ARG A 93 -11.33 0.26 -10.88
CA ARG A 93 -11.80 0.46 -9.50
C ARG A 93 -10.73 1.16 -8.66
N ALA A 94 -9.44 0.80 -8.85
CA ALA A 94 -8.33 1.45 -8.17
C ALA A 94 -8.25 2.94 -8.52
N LEU A 95 -8.41 3.28 -9.80
CA LEU A 95 -8.44 4.67 -10.24
C LEU A 95 -9.61 5.44 -9.64
N LEU A 96 -10.79 4.85 -9.62
CA LEU A 96 -12.00 5.49 -9.06
C LEU A 96 -11.87 5.70 -7.56
N LEU A 97 -11.17 4.82 -6.87
CA LEU A 97 -10.87 4.95 -5.44
C LEU A 97 -9.91 6.11 -5.16
N GLY A 98 -9.06 6.44 -6.11
CA GLY A 98 -7.97 7.40 -5.92
C GLY A 98 -6.68 6.77 -5.45
N ALA A 99 -6.48 5.46 -5.68
CA ALA A 99 -5.20 4.81 -5.43
C ALA A 99 -4.12 5.48 -6.26
N LEU A 100 -2.93 5.63 -5.67
CA LEU A 100 -1.82 6.29 -6.33
C LEU A 100 -1.30 5.47 -7.50
N ASP A 101 -1.27 4.15 -7.34
CA ASP A 101 -0.77 3.26 -8.39
C ASP A 101 -1.38 1.87 -8.29
N TYR A 102 -1.29 1.16 -9.41
CA TYR A 102 -1.71 -0.23 -9.55
C TYR A 102 -0.58 -1.00 -10.24
N ILE A 103 -0.04 -2.00 -9.57
CA ILE A 103 1.13 -2.75 -10.03
C ILE A 103 0.76 -4.22 -10.22
N GLU A 104 1.18 -4.80 -11.34
CA GLU A 104 0.98 -6.22 -11.61
C GLU A 104 2.12 -7.06 -11.05
N LYS A 105 1.80 -8.25 -10.57
CA LYS A 105 2.81 -9.26 -10.22
C LYS A 105 3.31 -9.96 -11.48
N PRO A 106 4.54 -10.45 -11.54
CA PRO A 106 5.53 -10.50 -10.46
C PRO A 106 6.14 -9.13 -10.17
N LEU A 107 6.42 -8.88 -8.88
CA LEU A 107 6.95 -7.59 -8.45
C LEU A 107 8.38 -7.40 -8.90
N ASP A 108 8.64 -6.26 -9.50
CA ASP A 108 9.97 -5.70 -9.69
C ASP A 108 10.20 -4.69 -8.56
N TYR A 109 11.10 -5.00 -7.64
CA TYR A 109 11.33 -4.13 -6.48
C TYR A 109 11.86 -2.76 -6.86
N ALA A 110 12.68 -2.67 -7.92
CA ALA A 110 13.15 -1.38 -8.41
C ALA A 110 11.99 -0.50 -8.88
N TYR A 111 11.02 -1.10 -9.56
CA TYR A 111 9.81 -0.41 -10.00
C TYR A 111 8.95 0.03 -8.81
N LEU A 112 8.77 -0.86 -7.83
CA LEU A 112 8.03 -0.54 -6.61
C LEU A 112 8.71 0.60 -5.84
N ILE A 113 10.04 0.58 -5.69
CA ILE A 113 10.79 1.65 -5.04
C ILE A 113 10.53 2.98 -5.73
N GLN A 114 10.51 2.99 -7.06
CA GLN A 114 10.23 4.22 -7.82
C GLN A 114 8.83 4.75 -7.50
N LYS A 115 7.83 3.87 -7.39
CA LYS A 115 6.47 4.26 -7.05
C LYS A 115 6.36 4.78 -5.62
N VAL A 116 7.10 4.19 -4.69
CA VAL A 116 7.19 4.66 -3.30
C VAL A 116 7.80 6.07 -3.26
N LYS A 117 8.88 6.29 -4.00
CA LYS A 117 9.51 7.61 -4.09
C LYS A 117 8.54 8.65 -4.66
N ASN A 118 7.76 8.28 -5.67
CA ASN A 118 6.75 9.17 -6.23
C ASN A 118 5.69 9.53 -5.19
N ALA A 119 5.25 8.56 -4.39
CA ALA A 119 4.30 8.80 -3.31
C ALA A 119 4.85 9.79 -2.29
N PHE A 120 6.10 9.62 -1.89
CA PHE A 120 6.75 10.50 -0.91
C PHE A 120 6.90 11.93 -1.47
N ALA A 121 7.23 12.07 -2.75
CA ALA A 121 7.30 13.38 -3.38
C ALA A 121 5.95 14.09 -3.39
N LEU A 122 4.86 13.36 -3.62
CA LEU A 122 3.50 13.91 -3.55
C LEU A 122 3.14 14.36 -2.13
N MET A 123 3.55 13.60 -1.12
CA MET A 123 3.33 13.96 0.28
C MET A 123 4.03 15.28 0.63
N GLU A 124 5.27 15.47 0.17
CA GLU A 124 6.01 16.70 0.38
C GLU A 124 5.34 17.89 -0.27
N ARG A 125 4.83 17.74 -1.49
CA ARG A 125 4.09 18.81 -2.17
C ARG A 125 2.84 19.22 -1.40
N CYS A 126 2.11 18.27 -0.84
CA CYS A 126 0.94 18.56 -0.03
C CYS A 126 1.27 19.35 1.22
N LEU A 127 2.46 19.17 1.80
CA LEU A 127 2.92 19.92 2.97
C LEU A 127 3.33 21.36 2.63
N LEU A 128 3.67 21.64 1.37
CA LEU A 128 4.07 22.98 0.92
C LEU A 128 2.88 23.89 0.61
N TYR A 129 1.73 23.32 0.44
CA TYR A 129 0.50 24.03 0.14
C TYR A 129 -0.52 23.85 1.27
#